data_d0c1015350a635b1091563a8beafe716
#
_entry.id   d0c1015350a635b1091563a8beafe716
#
_cell.length_a   1.000
_cell.length_b   1.000
_cell.length_c   1.000
_cell.angle_alpha   90.00
_cell.angle_beta   90.00
_cell.angle_gamma   90.00
#
_symmetry.space_group_name_H-M   'P 1'
#
loop_
_entity.id
_entity.type
_entity.pdbx_description
1 polymer ?
#
loop_
_entity_poly.entity_id
_entity_poly.type
_entity_poly.pdbx_seq_one_letter_code
_entity_poly.pdbx_strand_id
1 'polypeptide(L)'
;TLREYVDLTIRKLTEIDNYSARTFSSEIPEILCLSLIVEVIALYPELKKVVLAAKILRLSKLEQLILNAKRAGELRDDIDTSILAKNLLNISVGVINYLIMHQDVSYALSAVRSQYEQLYALVSVN
;
A
#
# COMPACT_ATOMS: atom_id res chain seq x y z
N THR A 1 -10.75 10.51 -6.48
CA THR A 1 -10.91 10.76 -5.05
C THR A 1 -10.02 9.83 -4.23
N LEU A 2 -9.78 10.17 -2.99
CA LEU A 2 -9.03 9.29 -2.08
C LEU A 2 -9.80 7.99 -1.85
N ARG A 3 -11.12 8.06 -1.74
CA ARG A 3 -11.96 6.87 -1.60
C ARG A 3 -11.79 5.91 -2.78
N GLU A 4 -11.81 6.43 -4.00
CA GLU A 4 -11.57 5.62 -5.20
C GLU A 4 -10.19 4.97 -5.19
N TYR A 5 -9.17 5.69 -4.73
CA TYR A 5 -7.82 5.13 -4.59
C TYR A 5 -7.79 3.96 -3.59
N VAL A 6 -8.41 4.14 -2.42
CA VAL A 6 -8.49 3.09 -1.40
C VAL A 6 -9.22 1.86 -1.94
N ASP A 7 -10.37 2.07 -2.57
CA ASP A 7 -11.16 0.98 -3.15
C ASP A 7 -10.40 0.22 -4.24
N LEU A 8 -9.70 0.97 -5.10
CA LEU A 8 -8.89 0.38 -6.16
C LEU A 8 -7.73 -0.44 -5.59
N THR A 9 -7.08 0.08 -4.54
CA THR A 9 -5.96 -0.63 -3.89
C THR A 9 -6.44 -1.93 -3.24
N ILE A 10 -7.56 -1.90 -2.52
CA ILE A 10 -8.16 -3.09 -1.92
C ILE A 10 -8.52 -4.10 -3.01
N ARG A 11 -9.12 -3.65 -4.11
CA ARG A 11 -9.49 -4.52 -5.23
C ARG A 11 -8.26 -5.20 -5.86
N LYS A 12 -7.18 -4.46 -6.07
CA LYS A 12 -5.93 -5.02 -6.61
C LYS A 12 -5.34 -6.10 -5.68
N LEU A 13 -5.38 -5.87 -4.38
CA LEU A 13 -4.93 -6.86 -3.40
C LEU A 13 -5.81 -8.12 -3.44
N THR A 14 -7.11 -7.96 -3.60
CA THR A 14 -8.06 -9.08 -3.73
C THR A 14 -7.80 -9.89 -5.01
N GLU A 15 -7.45 -9.21 -6.11
CA GLU A 15 -7.08 -9.88 -7.37
C GLU A 15 -5.81 -10.72 -7.21
N ILE A 16 -4.82 -10.24 -6.46
CA ILE A 16 -3.61 -10.98 -6.14
C ILE A 16 -3.95 -12.25 -5.34
N ASP A 17 -4.86 -12.16 -4.36
CA ASP A 17 -5.33 -13.31 -3.61
C ASP A 17 -5.98 -14.36 -4.54
N ASN A 18 -6.89 -13.92 -5.39
CA ASN A 18 -7.56 -14.80 -6.35
C ASN A 18 -6.57 -15.46 -7.31
N TYR A 19 -5.58 -14.71 -7.78
CA TYR A 19 -4.52 -15.23 -8.63
C TYR A 19 -3.69 -16.28 -7.90
N SER A 20 -3.27 -15.99 -6.67
CA SER A 20 -2.49 -16.93 -5.85
C SER A 20 -3.26 -18.22 -5.57
N ALA A 21 -4.56 -18.14 -5.34
CA ALA A 21 -5.42 -19.31 -5.14
C ALA A 21 -5.52 -20.19 -6.39
N ARG A 22 -5.45 -19.58 -7.59
CA ARG A 22 -5.57 -20.29 -8.88
C ARG A 22 -4.25 -20.87 -9.38
N THR A 23 -3.14 -20.21 -9.09
CA THR A 23 -1.80 -20.57 -9.61
C THR A 23 -0.94 -21.23 -8.56
N PHE A 24 -1.55 -21.90 -7.64
CA PHE A 24 -0.91 -22.50 -6.48
C PHE A 24 0.41 -23.21 -6.81
N SER A 25 1.39 -22.97 -5.98
CA SER A 25 2.66 -23.70 -5.79
C SER A 25 3.78 -23.47 -6.79
N SER A 26 3.58 -22.97 -7.99
CA SER A 26 4.65 -22.80 -8.98
C SER A 26 5.16 -21.38 -9.11
N GLU A 27 4.47 -20.38 -8.59
CA GLU A 27 4.86 -18.99 -8.70
C GLU A 27 5.04 -18.36 -7.34
N ILE A 28 6.15 -17.68 -7.19
CA ILE A 28 6.41 -16.83 -6.04
C ILE A 28 5.47 -15.64 -6.17
N PRO A 29 4.52 -15.43 -5.24
CA PRO A 29 3.66 -14.24 -5.28
C PRO A 29 4.50 -12.96 -5.36
N GLU A 30 4.01 -11.94 -6.08
CA GLU A 30 4.68 -10.63 -6.16
C GLU A 30 5.13 -10.10 -4.81
N ILE A 31 4.45 -10.49 -3.76
CA ILE A 31 4.73 -10.11 -2.38
C ILE A 31 6.04 -10.72 -1.87
N LEU A 32 6.35 -11.95 -2.26
CA LEU A 32 7.67 -12.54 -1.99
C LEU A 32 8.76 -11.85 -2.79
N CYS A 33 8.42 -11.31 -3.97
CA CYS A 33 9.35 -10.46 -4.72
C CYS A 33 9.75 -9.20 -3.96
N LEU A 34 8.84 -8.63 -3.17
CA LEU A 34 9.15 -7.46 -2.34
C LEU A 34 10.11 -7.80 -1.19
N SER A 35 9.99 -8.97 -0.57
CA SER A 35 10.98 -9.40 0.43
C SER A 35 12.34 -9.69 -0.23
N LEU A 36 12.35 -10.21 -1.45
CA LEU A 36 13.57 -10.34 -2.24
C LEU A 36 14.21 -9.00 -2.57
N ILE A 37 13.42 -7.96 -2.79
CA ILE A 37 13.93 -6.59 -3.02
C ILE A 37 14.75 -6.12 -1.83
N VAL A 38 14.31 -6.38 -0.61
CA VAL A 38 15.06 -6.01 0.60
C VAL A 38 16.42 -6.72 0.64
N GLU A 39 16.45 -8.02 0.33
CA GLU A 39 17.69 -8.78 0.26
C GLU A 39 18.60 -8.31 -0.88
N VAL A 40 18.02 -8.03 -2.04
CA VAL A 40 18.77 -7.53 -3.21
C VAL A 40 19.38 -6.18 -2.91
N ILE A 41 18.68 -5.27 -2.23
CA ILE A 41 19.22 -3.98 -1.82
C ILE A 41 20.41 -4.15 -0.86
N ALA A 42 20.34 -5.13 0.05
CA ALA A 42 21.43 -5.41 0.96
C ALA A 42 22.69 -5.92 0.24
N LEU A 43 22.49 -6.75 -0.82
CA LEU A 43 23.60 -7.31 -1.61
C LEU A 43 24.11 -6.35 -2.68
N TYR A 44 23.25 -5.52 -3.24
CA TYR A 44 23.54 -4.60 -4.36
C TYR A 44 23.09 -3.18 -3.98
N PRO A 45 23.88 -2.45 -3.19
CA PRO A 45 23.49 -1.11 -2.69
C PRO A 45 23.13 -0.10 -3.79
N GLU A 46 23.65 -0.27 -4.99
CA GLU A 46 23.34 0.59 -6.15
C GLU A 46 21.86 0.53 -6.54
N LEU A 47 21.18 -0.57 -6.26
CA LEU A 47 19.75 -0.70 -6.55
C LEU A 47 18.88 0.08 -5.56
N LYS A 48 19.42 0.45 -4.41
CA LYS A 48 18.72 1.27 -3.43
C LYS A 48 18.24 2.60 -4.02
N LYS A 49 19.03 3.20 -4.90
CA LYS A 49 18.69 4.47 -5.55
C LYS A 49 17.44 4.33 -6.44
N VAL A 50 17.33 3.21 -7.15
CA VAL A 50 16.17 2.93 -8.03
C VAL A 50 14.91 2.74 -7.19
N VAL A 51 15.00 1.95 -6.13
CA VAL A 51 13.86 1.69 -5.22
C VAL A 51 13.43 2.97 -4.52
N LEU A 52 14.38 3.76 -4.05
CA LEU A 52 14.10 5.03 -3.38
C LEU A 52 13.43 6.02 -4.35
N ALA A 53 13.89 6.11 -5.59
CA ALA A 53 13.28 6.97 -6.61
C ALA A 53 11.83 6.56 -6.88
N ALA A 54 11.55 5.27 -6.99
CA ALA A 54 10.19 4.77 -7.16
C ALA A 54 9.29 5.10 -5.95
N LYS A 55 9.82 4.98 -4.74
CA LYS A 55 9.10 5.35 -3.51
C LYS A 55 8.78 6.85 -3.48
N ILE A 56 9.75 7.71 -3.81
CA ILE A 56 9.56 9.16 -3.86
C ILE A 56 8.46 9.51 -4.87
N LEU A 57 8.46 8.89 -6.02
CA LEU A 57 7.44 9.11 -7.04
C LEU A 57 6.04 8.71 -6.55
N ARG A 58 5.92 7.55 -5.87
CA ARG A 58 4.66 7.12 -5.27
C ARG A 58 4.15 8.11 -4.23
N LEU A 59 5.03 8.54 -3.33
CA LEU A 59 4.67 9.52 -2.29
C LEU A 59 4.20 10.83 -2.92
N SER A 60 4.90 11.32 -3.96
CA SER A 60 4.52 12.54 -4.67
C SER A 60 3.12 12.43 -5.28
N LYS A 61 2.81 11.29 -5.90
CA LYS A 61 1.47 11.06 -6.48
C LYS A 61 0.39 10.99 -5.39
N LEU A 62 0.67 10.34 -4.27
CA LEU A 62 -0.25 10.27 -3.13
C LEU A 62 -0.48 11.65 -2.51
N GLU A 63 0.56 12.43 -2.33
CA GLU A 63 0.45 13.80 -1.81
C GLU A 63 -0.42 14.66 -2.72
N GLN A 64 -0.25 14.55 -4.03
CA GLN A 64 -1.08 15.29 -4.99
C GLN A 64 -2.54 14.84 -4.90
N LEU A 65 -2.80 13.56 -4.79
CA LEU A 65 -4.15 13.02 -4.63
C LEU A 65 -4.80 13.55 -3.35
N ILE A 66 -4.06 13.56 -2.25
CA ILE A 66 -4.55 14.08 -0.96
C ILE A 66 -4.84 15.58 -1.04
N LEU A 67 -3.97 16.34 -1.66
CA LEU A 67 -4.21 17.78 -1.86
C LEU A 67 -5.48 18.03 -2.67
N ASN A 68 -5.69 17.27 -3.73
CA ASN A 68 -6.90 17.35 -4.53
C ASN A 68 -8.15 16.99 -3.71
N ALA A 69 -8.06 15.96 -2.88
CA ALA A 69 -9.15 15.53 -1.99
C ALA A 69 -9.48 16.62 -0.93
N LYS A 70 -8.46 17.27 -0.39
CA LYS A 70 -8.67 18.41 0.52
C LYS A 70 -9.39 19.57 -0.19
N ARG A 71 -8.94 19.93 -1.37
CA ARG A 71 -9.55 21.01 -2.16
C ARG A 71 -10.99 20.72 -2.54
N ALA A 72 -11.31 19.45 -2.75
CA ALA A 72 -12.66 19.02 -3.06
C ALA A 72 -13.57 18.89 -1.83
N GLY A 73 -13.04 19.10 -0.63
CA GLY A 73 -13.81 18.97 0.61
C GLY A 73 -14.02 17.55 1.08
N GLU A 74 -13.34 16.57 0.50
CA GLU A 74 -13.42 15.17 0.90
C GLU A 74 -12.70 14.91 2.22
N LEU A 75 -11.55 15.56 2.40
CA LEU A 75 -10.71 15.38 3.59
C LEU A 75 -10.68 16.65 4.44
N ARG A 76 -10.44 16.46 5.74
CA ARG A 76 -10.25 17.55 6.67
C ARG A 76 -8.99 18.36 6.32
N ASP A 77 -9.07 19.66 6.42
CA ASP A 77 -7.96 20.57 6.10
C ASP A 77 -6.80 20.50 7.09
N ASP A 78 -7.07 20.05 8.32
CA ASP A 78 -6.06 19.96 9.38
C ASP A 78 -5.16 18.73 9.28
N ILE A 79 -5.37 17.87 8.29
CA ILE A 79 -4.57 16.66 8.07
C ILE A 79 -3.26 17.04 7.37
N ASP A 80 -2.14 16.56 7.92
CA ASP A 80 -0.83 16.71 7.28
C ASP A 80 -0.75 15.81 6.05
N THR A 81 -0.59 16.43 4.88
CA THR A 81 -0.60 15.74 3.59
C THR A 81 0.55 14.72 3.47
N SER A 82 1.76 15.12 3.89
CA SER A 82 2.93 14.27 3.77
C SER A 82 2.85 13.05 4.71
N ILE A 83 2.37 13.25 5.92
CA ILE A 83 2.20 12.16 6.89
C ILE A 83 1.12 11.20 6.42
N LEU A 84 -0.01 11.71 5.93
CA LEU A 84 -1.08 10.85 5.42
C LEU A 84 -0.60 10.01 4.23
N ALA A 85 0.16 10.61 3.31
CA ALA A 85 0.72 9.88 2.17
C ALA A 85 1.63 8.73 2.63
N LYS A 86 2.49 8.99 3.61
CA LYS A 86 3.37 7.96 4.19
C LYS A 86 2.58 6.84 4.87
N ASN A 87 1.52 7.20 5.61
CA ASN A 87 0.66 6.21 6.26
C ASN A 87 -0.03 5.31 5.24
N LEU A 88 -0.58 5.88 4.18
CA LEU A 88 -1.21 5.11 3.11
C LEU A 88 -0.22 4.16 2.43
N LEU A 89 0.98 4.63 2.15
CA LEU A 89 2.01 3.79 1.55
C LEU A 89 2.43 2.66 2.49
N ASN A 90 2.61 2.96 3.77
CA ASN A 90 3.05 1.97 4.76
C ASN A 90 2.00 0.89 5.01
N ILE A 91 0.71 1.22 4.92
CA ILE A 91 -0.36 0.21 5.01
C ILE A 91 -0.20 -0.82 3.89
N SER A 92 0.01 -0.36 2.64
CA SER A 92 0.17 -1.28 1.52
C SER A 92 1.42 -2.15 1.64
N VAL A 93 2.53 -1.58 2.10
CA VAL A 93 3.77 -2.32 2.36
C VAL A 93 3.61 -3.31 3.51
N GLY A 94 2.75 -3.00 4.47
CA GLY A 94 2.47 -3.85 5.63
C GLY A 94 1.88 -5.22 5.27
N VAL A 95 1.27 -5.37 4.09
CA VAL A 95 0.80 -6.67 3.59
C VAL A 95 1.89 -7.72 3.66
N ILE A 96 3.11 -7.34 3.34
CA ILE A 96 4.27 -8.24 3.32
C ILE A 96 4.51 -8.82 4.72
N ASN A 97 4.48 -8.01 5.76
CA ASN A 97 4.65 -8.45 7.13
C ASN A 97 3.59 -9.46 7.54
N TYR A 98 2.33 -9.20 7.23
CA TYR A 98 1.25 -10.14 7.54
C TYR A 98 1.43 -11.47 6.84
N LEU A 99 1.88 -11.45 5.58
CA LEU A 99 2.10 -12.68 4.81
C LEU A 99 3.28 -13.48 5.33
N ILE A 100 4.38 -12.82 5.70
CA ILE A 100 5.56 -13.49 6.25
C ILE A 100 5.24 -14.11 7.62
N MET A 101 4.57 -13.35 8.49
CA MET A 101 4.32 -13.77 9.87
C MET A 101 3.18 -14.77 10.00
N HIS A 102 2.13 -14.62 9.21
CA HIS A 102 0.91 -15.44 9.36
C HIS A 102 0.72 -16.45 8.23
N GLN A 103 1.42 -16.27 7.10
CA GLN A 103 1.32 -17.15 5.92
C GLN A 103 -0.13 -17.37 5.45
N ASP A 104 -0.96 -16.34 5.63
CA ASP A 104 -2.39 -16.37 5.33
C ASP A 104 -2.76 -15.09 4.57
N VAL A 105 -3.06 -15.25 3.28
CA VAL A 105 -3.40 -14.13 2.39
C VAL A 105 -4.70 -13.48 2.82
N SER A 106 -5.70 -14.27 3.19
CA SER A 106 -7.00 -13.74 3.65
C SER A 106 -6.85 -12.87 4.90
N TYR A 107 -6.02 -13.32 5.83
CA TYR A 107 -5.72 -12.53 7.04
C TYR A 107 -5.05 -11.21 6.67
N ALA A 108 -4.04 -11.24 5.80
CA ALA A 108 -3.31 -10.06 5.37
C ALA A 108 -4.23 -9.04 4.70
N LEU A 109 -5.10 -9.49 3.80
CA LEU A 109 -6.05 -8.63 3.11
C LEU A 109 -7.08 -8.01 4.06
N SER A 110 -7.59 -8.80 4.99
CA SER A 110 -8.55 -8.32 5.99
C SER A 110 -7.92 -7.24 6.88
N ALA A 111 -6.68 -7.46 7.35
CA ALA A 111 -5.97 -6.50 8.18
C ALA A 111 -5.71 -5.18 7.44
N VAL A 112 -5.25 -5.26 6.21
CA VAL A 112 -4.97 -4.07 5.39
C VAL A 112 -6.25 -3.31 5.05
N ARG A 113 -7.31 -4.03 4.68
CA ARG A 113 -8.61 -3.42 4.42
C ARG A 113 -9.11 -2.65 5.64
N SER A 114 -9.04 -3.24 6.83
CA SER A 114 -9.46 -2.60 8.07
C SER A 114 -8.66 -1.35 8.36
N GLN A 115 -7.34 -1.38 8.13
CA GLN A 115 -6.48 -0.23 8.32
C GLN A 115 -6.82 0.92 7.36
N TYR A 116 -7.04 0.62 6.09
CA TYR A 116 -7.44 1.63 5.11
C TYR A 116 -8.79 2.25 5.46
N GLU A 117 -9.79 1.42 5.80
CA GLU A 117 -11.12 1.90 6.13
C GLU A 117 -11.10 2.79 7.37
N GLN A 118 -10.39 2.38 8.41
CA GLN A 118 -10.30 3.19 9.62
C GLN A 118 -9.57 4.50 9.37
N LEU A 119 -8.44 4.47 8.65
CA LEU A 119 -7.69 5.68 8.35
C LEU A 119 -8.54 6.65 7.52
N TYR A 120 -9.24 6.15 6.51
CA TYR A 120 -10.12 6.98 5.70
C TYR A 120 -11.23 7.62 6.56
N ALA A 121 -11.86 6.85 7.43
CA ALA A 121 -12.89 7.37 8.32
C ALA A 121 -12.37 8.48 9.24
N LEU A 122 -11.11 8.37 9.70
CA LEU A 122 -10.50 9.37 10.58
C LEU A 122 -10.17 10.68 9.87
N VAL A 123 -9.84 10.63 8.59
CA VAL A 123 -9.38 11.81 7.84
C VAL A 123 -10.47 12.45 6.97
N SER A 124 -11.53 11.74 6.68
CA SER A 124 -12.64 12.27 5.87
C SER A 124 -13.47 13.27 6.66
N VAL A 125 -14.12 14.17 5.93
CA VAL A 125 -14.99 15.21 6.53
C VAL A 125 -16.25 14.60 7.13
N ASN A 126 -16.73 13.49 6.58
CA ASN A 126 -17.97 12.85 7.02
C ASN A 126 -17.70 11.67 7.94
#